data_dd214941dde185394de09f245a8e59e8
#
_entry.id   dd214941dde185394de09f245a8e59e8
#
_cell.length_a   1.000
_cell.length_b   1.000
_cell.length_c   1.000
_cell.angle_alpha   90.00
_cell.angle_beta   90.00
_cell.angle_gamma   90.00
#
_symmetry.space_group_name_H-M   'P 1'
#
loop_
_entity.id
_entity.type
_entity.pdbx_description
1 polymer ?
#
loop_
_entity_poly.entity_id
_entity_poly.type
_entity_poly.pdbx_seq_one_letter_code
_entity_poly.pdbx_strand_id
1 'polypeptide(L)'
;FGKYYGTLKGAGFYFVNPFCTAVNPTVMNMQDAAEQAAGKVSGGKVQKKGDRASGKAISLKAITLDNGKQKINDAMGNPIEIGIVVIWRVVNTAKAVFSVDNYMDFLSIQADSALRNIVRLYPYDVSEEGDELSLRGSSQEVAERLKTEIQSKVELAGLEVLEARITHLAYAPEIAAAMLQRQQAAAIIDARKMIVDGAVGMVTMALEKLGEEQVVELDEERKAAMISNLLVVLCGNKDAQPVVNSGSLY
;
A
#
# COMPACT_ATOMS: atom_id res chain seq x y z
N PHE A 1 26.66 -37.13 10.83
CA PHE A 1 25.50 -36.38 11.36
C PHE A 1 25.11 -35.31 10.36
N GLY A 2 23.78 -35.00 10.19
CA GLY A 2 23.27 -33.94 9.33
C GLY A 2 23.07 -34.28 7.83
N LYS A 3 23.17 -35.55 7.43
CA LYS A 3 22.89 -35.95 6.05
C LYS A 3 21.38 -36.11 5.86
N TYR A 4 20.85 -35.48 4.82
CA TYR A 4 19.46 -35.66 4.40
C TYR A 4 19.22 -37.11 3.94
N TYR A 5 18.27 -37.79 4.54
CA TYR A 5 17.92 -39.16 4.24
C TYR A 5 16.68 -39.27 3.34
N GLY A 6 15.69 -38.40 3.57
CA GLY A 6 14.48 -38.35 2.78
C GLY A 6 13.36 -37.56 3.44
N THR A 7 12.29 -37.32 2.67
CA THR A 7 11.06 -36.70 3.15
C THR A 7 9.90 -37.68 2.99
N LEU A 8 9.20 -37.97 4.06
CA LEU A 8 7.97 -38.76 4.02
C LEU A 8 6.80 -37.83 3.61
N LYS A 9 6.13 -38.20 2.53
CA LYS A 9 4.95 -37.48 2.02
C LYS A 9 3.76 -38.43 1.99
N GLY A 10 2.62 -37.98 2.49
CA GLY A 10 1.36 -38.72 2.48
C GLY A 10 1.06 -39.46 3.80
N ALA A 11 -0.16 -39.95 3.91
CA ALA A 11 -0.63 -40.75 5.04
C ALA A 11 -0.25 -42.24 4.81
N GLY A 12 0.25 -42.92 5.84
CA GLY A 12 0.63 -44.34 5.76
C GLY A 12 1.46 -44.80 6.96
N PHE A 13 1.72 -46.09 6.97
CA PHE A 13 2.67 -46.67 7.91
C PHE A 13 4.04 -46.80 7.23
N TYR A 14 5.04 -46.20 7.85
CA TYR A 14 6.40 -46.19 7.31
C TYR A 14 7.37 -46.84 8.27
N PHE A 15 8.21 -47.69 7.75
CA PHE A 15 9.37 -48.17 8.48
C PHE A 15 10.52 -47.19 8.27
N VAL A 16 10.98 -46.58 9.34
CA VAL A 16 12.05 -45.61 9.35
C VAL A 16 13.23 -46.14 10.15
N ASN A 17 14.44 -45.84 9.69
CA ASN A 17 15.64 -46.20 10.43
C ASN A 17 15.60 -45.53 11.83
N PRO A 18 15.75 -46.30 12.93
CA PRO A 18 15.65 -45.77 14.30
C PRO A 18 16.71 -44.70 14.63
N PHE A 19 17.79 -44.63 13.85
CA PHE A 19 18.82 -43.61 14.01
C PHE A 19 18.54 -42.29 13.25
N CYS A 20 17.42 -42.20 12.52
CA CYS A 20 16.99 -40.98 11.88
C CYS A 20 16.14 -40.14 12.84
N THR A 21 16.46 -38.86 12.90
CA THR A 21 15.66 -37.88 13.66
C THR A 21 14.84 -37.01 12.69
N ALA A 22 13.57 -36.75 13.02
CA ALA A 22 12.76 -35.78 12.30
C ALA A 22 13.13 -34.40 12.78
N VAL A 23 13.37 -33.48 11.83
CA VAL A 23 13.78 -32.09 12.10
C VAL A 23 12.68 -31.17 11.65
N ASN A 24 12.23 -30.31 12.56
CA ASN A 24 11.35 -29.16 12.27
C ASN A 24 11.96 -27.92 12.90
N PRO A 25 12.61 -27.04 12.13
CA PRO A 25 13.34 -25.89 12.66
C PRO A 25 12.46 -24.87 13.38
N THR A 26 11.19 -24.78 13.01
CA THR A 26 10.25 -23.84 13.66
C THR A 26 9.96 -24.21 15.12
N VAL A 27 9.99 -25.49 15.46
CA VAL A 27 9.74 -25.96 16.84
C VAL A 27 10.98 -25.81 17.71
N MET A 28 12.17 -26.02 17.15
CA MET A 28 13.42 -25.90 17.92
C MET A 28 13.62 -24.47 18.43
N ASN A 29 13.43 -23.46 17.59
CA ASN A 29 13.62 -22.06 18.00
C ASN A 29 12.56 -21.56 18.99
N MET A 30 11.33 -22.12 18.96
CA MET A 30 10.32 -21.79 19.97
C MET A 30 10.66 -22.36 21.35
N GLN A 31 11.34 -23.50 21.43
CA GLN A 31 11.78 -24.07 22.71
C GLN A 31 12.94 -23.25 23.29
N ASP A 32 13.92 -22.87 22.47
CA ASP A 32 15.04 -22.03 22.89
C ASP A 32 14.59 -20.62 23.34
N ALA A 33 13.63 -20.03 22.64
CA ALA A 33 13.02 -18.75 22.99
C ALA A 33 12.18 -18.85 24.30
N ALA A 34 11.47 -19.98 24.50
CA ALA A 34 10.71 -20.21 25.72
C ALA A 34 11.62 -20.43 26.94
N GLU A 35 12.74 -21.12 26.78
CA GLU A 35 13.73 -21.32 27.84
C GLU A 35 14.45 -20.01 28.21
N GLN A 36 14.77 -19.16 27.24
CA GLN A 36 15.33 -17.83 27.47
C GLN A 36 14.33 -16.87 28.16
N ALA A 37 13.04 -16.98 27.84
CA ALA A 37 11.98 -16.22 28.50
C ALA A 37 11.67 -16.73 29.91
N ALA A 38 11.72 -18.04 30.12
CA ALA A 38 11.48 -18.66 31.44
C ALA A 38 12.58 -18.36 32.45
N GLY A 39 13.80 -18.10 32.02
CA GLY A 39 14.91 -17.67 32.88
C GLY A 39 14.77 -16.29 33.49
N LYS A 40 13.79 -15.47 33.08
CA LYS A 40 13.59 -14.08 33.49
C LYS A 40 12.34 -13.79 34.33
N VAL A 41 11.38 -14.71 34.45
CA VAL A 41 10.12 -14.45 35.15
C VAL A 41 9.70 -15.64 36.01
N SER A 42 9.99 -15.57 37.29
CA SER A 42 9.35 -16.38 38.33
C SER A 42 7.91 -15.87 38.51
N GLY A 43 6.92 -16.70 38.21
CA GLY A 43 5.54 -16.57 38.69
C GLY A 43 4.52 -15.89 37.78
N GLY A 44 4.11 -16.56 36.74
CA GLY A 44 2.91 -16.23 35.99
C GLY A 44 2.46 -17.42 35.13
N LYS A 45 1.24 -17.93 35.35
CA LYS A 45 0.63 -18.97 34.49
C LYS A 45 0.48 -18.43 33.09
N VAL A 46 1.40 -18.79 32.19
CA VAL A 46 1.25 -18.57 30.76
C VAL A 46 0.17 -19.52 30.26
N GLN A 47 -1.00 -18.98 29.91
CA GLN A 47 -2.01 -19.74 29.19
C GLN A 47 -1.44 -20.14 27.83
N LYS A 48 -1.18 -21.44 27.66
CA LYS A 48 -0.85 -22.05 26.36
C LYS A 48 -2.00 -21.83 25.38
N LYS A 49 -1.89 -20.85 24.54
CA LYS A 49 -2.82 -20.63 23.42
C LYS A 49 -2.31 -21.45 22.24
N GLY A 50 -2.99 -22.57 21.98
CA GLY A 50 -2.99 -23.25 20.68
C GLY A 50 -1.82 -24.14 20.36
N ASP A 51 -1.82 -25.32 20.89
CA ASP A 51 -1.06 -26.52 20.50
C ASP A 51 -1.21 -26.84 18.99
N ARG A 52 -0.41 -26.25 18.13
CA ARG A 52 -0.24 -26.73 16.74
C ARG A 52 1.21 -26.86 16.29
N ALA A 53 2.18 -26.45 17.07
CA ALA A 53 3.60 -26.49 16.70
C ALA A 53 4.41 -27.64 17.37
N SER A 54 3.78 -28.53 18.11
CA SER A 54 4.46 -29.66 18.79
C SER A 54 4.73 -30.86 17.89
N GLY A 55 4.60 -30.73 16.58
CA GLY A 55 4.78 -31.83 15.64
C GLY A 55 6.15 -31.82 14.97
N LYS A 56 6.72 -33.00 14.77
CA LYS A 56 7.92 -33.23 13.94
C LYS A 56 7.66 -32.99 12.43
N ALA A 57 6.41 -32.67 12.05
CA ALA A 57 5.98 -32.53 10.67
C ALA A 57 5.97 -31.05 10.25
N ILE A 58 6.37 -30.78 9.01
CA ILE A 58 6.29 -29.46 8.38
C ILE A 58 4.95 -29.36 7.66
N SER A 59 4.21 -28.27 7.90
CA SER A 59 2.95 -28.01 7.21
C SER A 59 3.22 -27.55 5.77
N LEU A 60 2.54 -28.18 4.81
CA LEU A 60 2.55 -27.79 3.39
C LEU A 60 1.34 -26.90 3.03
N LYS A 61 0.50 -26.57 4.02
CA LYS A 61 -0.64 -25.68 3.81
C LYS A 61 -0.17 -24.24 3.63
N ALA A 62 -1.01 -23.44 3.02
CA ALA A 62 -0.79 -21.99 2.99
C ALA A 62 -0.81 -21.43 4.42
N ILE A 63 0.17 -20.61 4.73
CA ILE A 63 0.37 -19.94 6.01
C ILE A 63 0.39 -18.45 5.74
N THR A 64 -0.19 -17.69 6.64
CA THR A 64 -0.19 -16.22 6.56
C THR A 64 0.86 -15.67 7.52
N LEU A 65 1.74 -14.83 7.01
CA LEU A 65 2.67 -14.02 7.77
C LEU A 65 2.13 -12.58 7.76
N ASP A 66 1.88 -12.03 8.94
CA ASP A 66 1.57 -10.62 9.13
C ASP A 66 2.83 -9.94 9.68
N ASN A 67 3.49 -9.16 8.83
CA ASN A 67 4.58 -8.30 9.25
C ASN A 67 3.98 -6.99 9.75
N GLY A 68 4.20 -6.70 11.02
CA GLY A 68 3.69 -5.52 11.70
C GLY A 68 4.05 -4.20 10.99
N LYS A 69 3.49 -3.12 11.47
CA LYS A 69 3.71 -1.77 10.92
C LYS A 69 5.17 -1.35 11.06
N GLN A 70 5.74 -0.84 10.00
CA GLN A 70 7.10 -0.30 9.95
C GLN A 70 7.08 1.14 9.45
N LYS A 71 7.99 1.96 9.99
CA LYS A 71 8.24 3.31 9.47
C LYS A 71 9.29 3.24 8.37
N ILE A 72 8.91 3.70 7.18
CA ILE A 72 9.78 3.72 5.99
C ILE A 72 9.54 5.05 5.28
N ASN A 73 10.59 5.62 4.67
CA ASN A 73 10.43 6.80 3.84
C ASN A 73 10.01 6.40 2.43
N ASP A 74 9.04 7.13 1.87
CA ASP A 74 8.61 7.00 0.48
C ASP A 74 9.64 7.58 -0.51
N ALA A 75 9.34 7.58 -1.82
CA ALA A 75 10.21 8.13 -2.85
C ALA A 75 10.49 9.64 -2.67
N MET A 76 9.56 10.38 -2.05
CA MET A 76 9.70 11.81 -1.76
C MET A 76 10.40 12.09 -0.42
N GLY A 77 10.77 11.05 0.33
CA GLY A 77 11.40 11.18 1.64
C GLY A 77 10.41 11.38 2.80
N ASN A 78 9.12 11.25 2.59
CA ASN A 78 8.12 11.37 3.64
C ASN A 78 8.08 10.08 4.47
N PRO A 79 8.11 10.14 5.81
CA PRO A 79 7.97 8.96 6.65
C PRO A 79 6.51 8.46 6.62
N ILE A 80 6.36 7.19 6.25
CA ILE A 80 5.08 6.48 6.23
C ILE A 80 5.12 5.27 7.15
N GLU A 81 3.98 4.88 7.69
CA GLU A 81 3.76 3.62 8.38
C GLU A 81 3.08 2.65 7.41
N ILE A 82 3.74 1.53 7.17
CA ILE A 82 3.26 0.51 6.25
C ILE A 82 3.37 -0.88 6.87
N GLY A 83 2.35 -1.70 6.67
CA GLY A 83 2.31 -3.10 7.05
C GLY A 83 1.97 -3.97 5.86
N ILE A 84 2.46 -5.20 5.84
CA ILE A 84 2.17 -6.17 4.80
C ILE A 84 1.74 -7.51 5.38
N VAL A 85 0.93 -8.19 4.60
CA VAL A 85 0.58 -9.60 4.81
C VAL A 85 1.10 -10.41 3.63
N VAL A 86 1.75 -11.52 3.93
CA VAL A 86 2.29 -12.45 2.94
C VAL A 86 1.66 -13.83 3.14
N ILE A 87 1.02 -14.36 2.11
CA ILE A 87 0.49 -15.71 2.08
C ILE A 87 1.48 -16.58 1.32
N TRP A 88 1.97 -17.63 1.96
CA TRP A 88 3.04 -18.46 1.45
C TRP A 88 2.88 -19.92 1.86
N ARG A 89 3.62 -20.82 1.22
CA ARG A 89 3.66 -22.24 1.57
C ARG A 89 5.06 -22.81 1.37
N VAL A 90 5.33 -23.93 2.03
CA VAL A 90 6.56 -24.73 1.80
C VAL A 90 6.34 -25.65 0.61
N VAL A 91 7.17 -25.51 -0.42
CA VAL A 91 7.18 -26.40 -1.60
C VAL A 91 8.27 -27.44 -1.48
N ASN A 92 9.46 -27.01 -1.07
CA ASN A 92 10.60 -27.91 -0.91
C ASN A 92 11.04 -27.96 0.56
N THR A 93 10.60 -29.03 1.24
CA THR A 93 10.88 -29.24 2.67
C THR A 93 12.36 -29.44 2.96
N ALA A 94 13.13 -30.03 2.03
CA ALA A 94 14.58 -30.19 2.20
C ALA A 94 15.29 -28.84 2.18
N LYS A 95 14.97 -27.97 1.22
CA LYS A 95 15.52 -26.60 1.20
C LYS A 95 15.10 -25.81 2.44
N ALA A 96 13.84 -25.92 2.87
CA ALA A 96 13.34 -25.19 4.05
C ALA A 96 14.05 -25.59 5.36
N VAL A 97 14.57 -26.79 5.45
CA VAL A 97 15.24 -27.29 6.65
C VAL A 97 16.76 -27.13 6.60
N PHE A 98 17.37 -27.27 5.41
CA PHE A 98 18.83 -27.34 5.29
C PHE A 98 19.46 -26.10 4.69
N SER A 99 18.68 -25.22 4.02
CA SER A 99 19.23 -23.99 3.44
C SER A 99 19.15 -22.79 4.39
N VAL A 100 18.25 -22.82 5.37
CA VAL A 100 18.04 -21.74 6.35
C VAL A 100 17.73 -22.33 7.73
N ASP A 101 18.18 -21.65 8.79
CA ASP A 101 17.99 -22.12 10.16
C ASP A 101 16.52 -22.04 10.60
N ASN A 102 15.83 -20.94 10.25
CA ASN A 102 14.41 -20.75 10.51
C ASN A 102 13.76 -20.07 9.31
N TYR A 103 13.01 -20.82 8.55
CA TYR A 103 12.35 -20.33 7.35
C TYR A 103 11.25 -19.28 7.62
N MET A 104 10.65 -19.25 8.83
CA MET A 104 9.67 -18.24 9.22
C MET A 104 10.33 -16.89 9.44
N ASP A 105 11.38 -16.85 10.25
CA ASP A 105 12.13 -15.61 10.53
C ASP A 105 12.84 -15.13 9.26
N PHE A 106 13.38 -16.06 8.46
CA PHE A 106 13.98 -15.74 7.18
C PHE A 106 12.99 -15.05 6.25
N LEU A 107 11.78 -15.59 6.09
CA LEU A 107 10.73 -14.99 5.27
C LEU A 107 10.36 -13.59 5.79
N SER A 108 10.19 -13.43 7.11
CA SER A 108 9.85 -12.13 7.72
C SER A 108 10.91 -11.07 7.40
N ILE A 109 12.19 -11.40 7.59
CA ILE A 109 13.32 -10.49 7.30
C ILE A 109 13.39 -10.14 5.81
N GLN A 110 13.19 -11.14 4.93
CA GLN A 110 13.22 -10.90 3.48
C GLN A 110 12.00 -10.08 3.02
N ALA A 111 10.83 -10.30 3.61
CA ALA A 111 9.63 -9.51 3.35
C ALA A 111 9.82 -8.05 3.75
N ASP A 112 10.41 -7.78 4.92
CA ASP A 112 10.76 -6.44 5.37
C ASP A 112 11.77 -5.75 4.45
N SER A 113 12.79 -6.49 4.03
CA SER A 113 13.80 -5.98 3.09
C SER A 113 13.18 -5.62 1.73
N ALA A 114 12.32 -6.49 1.19
CA ALA A 114 11.64 -6.26 -0.07
C ALA A 114 10.67 -5.07 0.02
N LEU A 115 9.93 -4.96 1.13
CA LEU A 115 9.04 -3.84 1.39
C LEU A 115 9.80 -2.50 1.36
N ARG A 116 10.93 -2.40 2.05
CA ARG A 116 11.77 -1.19 2.08
C ARG A 116 12.29 -0.81 0.69
N ASN A 117 12.67 -1.79 -0.12
CA ASN A 117 13.16 -1.55 -1.47
C ASN A 117 12.04 -0.97 -2.35
N ILE A 118 10.85 -1.56 -2.28
CA ILE A 118 9.71 -1.15 -3.11
C ILE A 118 9.16 0.21 -2.68
N VAL A 119 8.96 0.43 -1.38
CA VAL A 119 8.41 1.69 -0.86
C VAL A 119 9.25 2.90 -1.28
N ARG A 120 10.57 2.75 -1.36
CA ARG A 120 11.47 3.83 -1.81
C ARG A 120 11.34 4.20 -3.28
N LEU A 121 10.71 3.35 -4.09
CA LEU A 121 10.52 3.58 -5.53
C LEU A 121 9.23 4.33 -5.83
N TYR A 122 8.29 4.37 -4.90
CA TYR A 122 6.96 4.93 -5.12
C TYR A 122 6.64 6.03 -4.13
N PRO A 123 6.03 7.15 -4.58
CA PRO A 123 5.45 8.14 -3.68
C PRO A 123 4.21 7.55 -2.97
N TYR A 124 3.86 8.11 -1.82
CA TYR A 124 2.65 7.71 -1.09
C TYR A 124 1.37 7.97 -1.91
N ASP A 125 1.27 9.15 -2.51
CA ASP A 125 0.12 9.61 -3.31
C ASP A 125 0.62 10.18 -4.63
N VAL A 126 -0.28 10.30 -5.61
CA VAL A 126 0.07 10.82 -6.95
C VAL A 126 0.47 12.30 -6.82
N SER A 127 1.60 12.67 -7.39
CA SER A 127 1.94 14.07 -7.62
C SER A 127 1.14 14.62 -8.82
N GLU A 128 0.88 15.93 -8.83
CA GLU A 128 0.02 16.64 -9.79
C GLU A 128 0.39 16.46 -11.29
N GLU A 129 1.52 15.85 -11.60
CA GLU A 129 2.04 15.67 -12.97
C GLU A 129 1.74 14.27 -13.57
N GLY A 130 0.73 13.58 -13.06
CA GLY A 130 -0.05 12.61 -13.84
C GLY A 130 0.55 11.25 -14.01
N ASP A 131 0.84 10.34 -14.30
CA ASP A 131 1.10 8.93 -14.64
C ASP A 131 2.04 8.18 -13.68
N GLU A 132 2.48 8.79 -12.60
CA GLU A 132 3.35 8.10 -11.65
C GLU A 132 2.55 7.12 -10.78
N LEU A 133 3.01 5.87 -10.79
CA LEU A 133 2.49 4.83 -9.91
C LEU A 133 2.72 5.25 -8.44
N SER A 134 1.65 5.23 -7.64
CA SER A 134 1.71 5.55 -6.22
C SER A 134 1.37 4.34 -5.36
N LEU A 135 1.83 4.33 -4.12
CA LEU A 135 1.53 3.25 -3.16
C LEU A 135 0.02 3.14 -2.90
N ARG A 136 -0.70 4.27 -2.91
CA ARG A 136 -2.14 4.35 -2.67
C ARG A 136 -2.97 4.04 -3.92
N GLY A 137 -2.61 4.61 -5.05
CA GLY A 137 -3.38 4.50 -6.30
C GLY A 137 -3.15 3.18 -7.03
N SER A 138 -1.93 2.67 -7.01
CA SER A 138 -1.50 1.50 -7.78
C SER A 138 -1.23 0.29 -6.88
N SER A 139 -2.04 0.09 -5.85
CA SER A 139 -1.82 -0.94 -4.82
C SER A 139 -1.69 -2.36 -5.38
N GLN A 140 -2.41 -2.69 -6.47
CA GLN A 140 -2.34 -4.01 -7.11
C GLN A 140 -0.99 -4.26 -7.78
N GLU A 141 -0.48 -3.29 -8.53
CA GLU A 141 0.81 -3.41 -9.20
C GLU A 141 1.97 -3.47 -8.20
N VAL A 142 1.89 -2.64 -7.16
CA VAL A 142 2.85 -2.67 -6.05
C VAL A 142 2.83 -4.04 -5.35
N ALA A 143 1.65 -4.63 -5.15
CA ALA A 143 1.50 -5.97 -4.56
C ALA A 143 2.15 -7.06 -5.43
N GLU A 144 2.00 -7.01 -6.75
CA GLU A 144 2.61 -7.97 -7.66
C GLU A 144 4.14 -7.83 -7.71
N ARG A 145 4.65 -6.61 -7.72
CA ARG A 145 6.10 -6.36 -7.63
C ARG A 145 6.66 -6.83 -6.29
N LEU A 146 5.94 -6.56 -5.19
CA LEU A 146 6.32 -7.02 -3.86
C LEU A 146 6.36 -8.55 -3.79
N LYS A 147 5.35 -9.24 -4.32
CA LYS A 147 5.32 -10.70 -4.44
C LYS A 147 6.54 -11.23 -5.19
N THR A 148 6.86 -10.64 -6.35
CA THR A 148 7.98 -11.06 -7.20
C THR A 148 9.32 -10.85 -6.50
N GLU A 149 9.51 -9.71 -5.85
CA GLU A 149 10.72 -9.37 -5.09
C GLU A 149 10.91 -10.32 -3.88
N ILE A 150 9.85 -10.60 -3.12
CA ILE A 150 9.91 -11.55 -2.01
C ILE A 150 10.21 -12.95 -2.54
N GLN A 151 9.52 -13.40 -3.61
CA GLN A 151 9.69 -14.73 -4.18
C GLN A 151 11.14 -14.97 -4.61
N SER A 152 11.78 -14.01 -5.27
CA SER A 152 13.18 -14.14 -5.70
C SER A 152 14.14 -14.38 -4.53
N LYS A 153 13.86 -13.78 -3.38
CA LYS A 153 14.69 -13.91 -2.17
C LYS A 153 14.44 -15.19 -1.39
N VAL A 154 13.20 -15.70 -1.38
CA VAL A 154 12.83 -16.87 -0.57
C VAL A 154 12.90 -18.21 -1.32
N GLU A 155 13.16 -18.19 -2.61
CA GLU A 155 13.33 -19.39 -3.43
C GLU A 155 14.45 -20.29 -2.91
N LEU A 156 15.52 -19.71 -2.37
CA LEU A 156 16.61 -20.43 -1.72
C LEU A 156 16.11 -21.32 -0.57
N ALA A 157 15.14 -20.83 0.20
CA ALA A 157 14.53 -21.57 1.30
C ALA A 157 13.44 -22.56 0.85
N GLY A 158 13.17 -22.70 -0.44
CA GLY A 158 12.14 -23.61 -0.97
C GLY A 158 10.72 -23.20 -0.60
N LEU A 159 10.48 -21.91 -0.40
CA LEU A 159 9.19 -21.31 -0.11
C LEU A 159 8.57 -20.74 -1.40
N GLU A 160 7.25 -20.77 -1.45
CA GLU A 160 6.47 -20.13 -2.52
C GLU A 160 5.54 -19.09 -1.92
N VAL A 161 5.64 -17.86 -2.45
CA VAL A 161 4.76 -16.76 -2.10
C VAL A 161 3.55 -16.80 -3.02
N LEU A 162 2.39 -17.07 -2.45
CA LEU A 162 1.12 -17.09 -3.18
C LEU A 162 0.63 -15.66 -3.43
N GLU A 163 0.70 -14.84 -2.39
CA GLU A 163 0.20 -13.48 -2.43
C GLU A 163 0.96 -12.59 -1.43
N ALA A 164 1.15 -11.31 -1.77
CA ALA A 164 1.64 -10.28 -0.87
C ALA A 164 0.74 -9.06 -1.01
N ARG A 165 0.25 -8.51 0.11
CA ARG A 165 -0.65 -7.34 0.13
C ARG A 165 -0.23 -6.35 1.20
N ILE A 166 -0.46 -5.07 0.90
CA ILE A 166 -0.35 -4.00 1.88
C ILE A 166 -1.60 -4.02 2.75
N THR A 167 -1.46 -4.11 4.06
CA THR A 167 -2.56 -4.12 5.03
C THR A 167 -2.77 -2.77 5.70
N HIS A 168 -1.71 -2.00 5.84
CA HIS A 168 -1.73 -0.69 6.45
C HIS A 168 -0.85 0.26 5.66
N LEU A 169 -1.36 1.44 5.36
CA LEU A 169 -0.62 2.50 4.68
C LEU A 169 -1.12 3.84 5.21
N ALA A 170 -0.27 4.57 5.91
CA ALA A 170 -0.58 5.88 6.46
C ALA A 170 0.70 6.73 6.56
N TYR A 171 0.56 8.05 6.58
CA TYR A 171 1.67 8.91 6.98
C TYR A 171 2.02 8.68 8.45
N ALA A 172 3.28 8.78 8.78
CA ALA A 172 3.71 8.74 10.18
C ALA A 172 3.04 9.87 10.97
N PRO A 173 2.66 9.63 12.25
CA PRO A 173 1.89 10.59 13.06
C PRO A 173 2.54 11.98 13.14
N GLU A 174 3.85 12.04 13.05
CA GLU A 174 4.62 13.29 13.15
C GLU A 174 4.34 14.27 12.01
N ILE A 175 4.00 13.74 10.81
CA ILE A 175 3.76 14.56 9.62
C ILE A 175 2.32 14.50 9.11
N ALA A 176 1.48 13.62 9.67
CA ALA A 176 0.13 13.37 9.17
C ALA A 176 -0.72 14.64 9.07
N ALA A 177 -0.67 15.51 10.09
CA ALA A 177 -1.40 16.77 10.09
C ALA A 177 -0.93 17.73 9.00
N ALA A 178 0.38 17.86 8.79
CA ALA A 178 0.95 18.72 7.76
C ALA A 178 0.61 18.22 6.34
N MET A 179 0.66 16.89 6.14
CA MET A 179 0.30 16.27 4.86
C MET A 179 -1.19 16.41 4.56
N LEU A 180 -2.05 16.32 5.56
CA LEU A 180 -3.48 16.57 5.39
C LEU A 180 -3.75 18.02 4.95
N GLN A 181 -3.08 19.00 5.58
CA GLN A 181 -3.19 20.39 5.19
C GLN A 181 -2.71 20.64 3.74
N ARG A 182 -1.60 19.98 3.36
CA ARG A 182 -1.10 20.04 1.98
C ARG A 182 -2.11 19.48 0.99
N GLN A 183 -2.67 18.30 1.26
CA GLN A 183 -3.70 17.69 0.42
C GLN A 183 -4.96 18.55 0.31
N GLN A 184 -5.40 19.17 1.42
CA GLN A 184 -6.53 20.11 1.40
C GLN A 184 -6.23 21.35 0.55
N ALA A 185 -5.04 21.91 0.68
CA ALA A 185 -4.64 23.07 -0.11
C ALA A 185 -4.59 22.74 -1.62
N ALA A 186 -3.99 21.61 -1.99
CA ALA A 186 -3.97 21.13 -3.37
C ALA A 186 -5.38 20.92 -3.91
N ALA A 187 -6.24 20.21 -3.17
CA ALA A 187 -7.64 19.98 -3.57
C ALA A 187 -8.43 21.28 -3.77
N ILE A 188 -8.19 22.33 -2.96
CA ILE A 188 -8.83 23.64 -3.12
C ILE A 188 -8.34 24.32 -4.41
N ILE A 189 -7.04 24.24 -4.69
CA ILE A 189 -6.45 24.83 -5.92
C ILE A 189 -7.04 24.11 -7.15
N ASP A 190 -7.06 22.78 -7.15
CA ASP A 190 -7.59 21.97 -8.24
C ASP A 190 -9.09 22.25 -8.48
N ALA A 191 -9.87 22.32 -7.40
CA ALA A 191 -11.28 22.67 -7.49
C ALA A 191 -11.47 24.08 -8.11
N ARG A 192 -10.65 25.06 -7.70
CA ARG A 192 -10.72 26.41 -8.29
C ARG A 192 -10.30 26.42 -9.75
N LYS A 193 -9.27 25.67 -10.12
CA LYS A 193 -8.86 25.54 -11.52
C LYS A 193 -9.99 24.97 -12.37
N MET A 194 -10.65 23.89 -11.92
CA MET A 194 -11.80 23.29 -12.62
C MET A 194 -12.96 24.29 -12.77
N ILE A 195 -13.24 25.11 -11.74
CA ILE A 195 -14.27 26.15 -11.82
C ILE A 195 -13.92 27.20 -12.87
N VAL A 196 -12.67 27.68 -12.90
CA VAL A 196 -12.21 28.67 -13.89
C VAL A 196 -12.25 28.09 -15.30
N ASP A 197 -11.72 26.89 -15.51
CA ASP A 197 -11.72 26.22 -16.81
C ASP A 197 -13.16 25.97 -17.32
N GLY A 198 -14.05 25.55 -16.42
CA GLY A 198 -15.48 25.41 -16.73
C GLY A 198 -16.16 26.75 -17.06
N ALA A 199 -15.85 27.79 -16.30
CA ALA A 199 -16.41 29.12 -16.54
C ALA A 199 -15.95 29.70 -17.89
N VAL A 200 -14.66 29.57 -18.23
CA VAL A 200 -14.12 29.97 -19.53
C VAL A 200 -14.79 29.20 -20.66
N GLY A 201 -14.93 27.87 -20.52
CA GLY A 201 -15.63 27.05 -21.51
C GLY A 201 -17.10 27.46 -21.72
N MET A 202 -17.83 27.75 -20.64
CA MET A 202 -19.22 28.22 -20.71
C MET A 202 -19.32 29.59 -21.39
N VAL A 203 -18.42 30.51 -21.09
CA VAL A 203 -18.38 31.87 -21.71
C VAL A 203 -18.06 31.75 -23.19
N THR A 204 -17.08 30.95 -23.58
CA THR A 204 -16.73 30.72 -24.99
C THR A 204 -17.92 30.16 -25.75
N MET A 205 -18.57 29.14 -25.21
CA MET A 205 -19.75 28.50 -25.81
C MET A 205 -20.93 29.50 -25.96
N ALA A 206 -21.15 30.38 -24.96
CA ALA A 206 -22.17 31.40 -25.01
C ALA A 206 -21.91 32.43 -26.11
N LEU A 207 -20.65 32.87 -26.27
CA LEU A 207 -20.26 33.82 -27.31
C LEU A 207 -20.37 33.24 -28.73
N GLU A 208 -19.98 31.96 -28.91
CA GLU A 208 -20.13 31.27 -30.18
C GLU A 208 -21.61 31.19 -30.59
N LYS A 209 -22.48 30.75 -29.69
CA LYS A 209 -23.93 30.65 -29.95
C LYS A 209 -24.56 32.02 -30.28
N LEU A 210 -24.22 33.05 -29.55
CA LEU A 210 -24.71 34.40 -29.82
C LEU A 210 -24.23 34.95 -31.18
N GLY A 211 -23.02 34.57 -31.60
CA GLY A 211 -22.46 34.90 -32.92
C GLY A 211 -23.15 34.14 -34.05
N GLU A 212 -23.43 32.86 -33.88
CA GLU A 212 -24.10 32.00 -34.87
C GLU A 212 -25.56 32.43 -35.09
N GLU A 213 -26.29 32.71 -34.04
CA GLU A 213 -27.71 33.10 -34.08
C GLU A 213 -27.95 34.54 -34.50
N GLN A 214 -26.89 35.35 -34.72
CA GLN A 214 -26.95 36.77 -35.10
C GLN A 214 -27.90 37.60 -34.18
N VAL A 215 -28.04 37.19 -32.93
CA VAL A 215 -28.98 37.81 -31.98
C VAL A 215 -28.56 39.23 -31.63
N VAL A 216 -27.24 39.49 -31.61
CA VAL A 216 -26.68 40.84 -31.30
C VAL A 216 -25.33 41.00 -32.02
N GLU A 217 -25.16 42.09 -32.78
CA GLU A 217 -23.83 42.56 -33.21
C GLU A 217 -23.08 43.11 -31.99
N LEU A 218 -22.20 42.33 -31.43
CA LEU A 218 -21.38 42.73 -30.28
C LEU A 218 -20.06 43.31 -30.77
N ASP A 219 -19.86 44.56 -30.45
CA ASP A 219 -18.57 45.24 -30.55
C ASP A 219 -17.55 44.57 -29.57
N GLU A 220 -16.24 44.61 -29.90
CA GLU A 220 -15.18 43.98 -29.10
C GLU A 220 -15.16 44.50 -27.65
N GLU A 221 -15.46 45.77 -27.42
CA GLU A 221 -15.53 46.38 -26.10
C GLU A 221 -16.70 45.83 -25.28
N ARG A 222 -17.84 45.60 -25.89
CA ARG A 222 -19.03 45.00 -25.26
C ARG A 222 -18.84 43.51 -24.99
N LYS A 223 -18.16 42.78 -25.89
CA LYS A 223 -17.78 41.39 -25.65
C LYS A 223 -16.88 41.26 -24.43
N ALA A 224 -15.85 42.10 -24.31
CA ALA A 224 -14.94 42.11 -23.18
C ALA A 224 -15.65 42.44 -21.87
N ALA A 225 -16.56 43.39 -21.84
CA ALA A 225 -17.37 43.71 -20.67
C ALA A 225 -18.29 42.52 -20.26
N MET A 226 -18.91 41.86 -21.25
CA MET A 226 -19.78 40.70 -21.02
C MET A 226 -19.00 39.51 -20.48
N ILE A 227 -17.83 39.23 -21.04
CA ILE A 227 -16.91 38.16 -20.56
C ILE A 227 -16.53 38.43 -19.11
N SER A 228 -16.11 39.65 -18.79
CA SER A 228 -15.72 40.04 -17.43
C SER A 228 -16.86 39.84 -16.44
N ASN A 229 -18.07 40.26 -16.78
CA ASN A 229 -19.25 40.14 -15.91
C ASN A 229 -19.63 38.66 -15.73
N LEU A 230 -19.62 37.83 -16.78
CA LEU A 230 -19.95 36.43 -16.70
C LEU A 230 -18.92 35.65 -15.86
N LEU A 231 -17.61 35.95 -16.06
CA LEU A 231 -16.56 35.30 -15.25
C LEU A 231 -16.67 35.67 -13.77
N VAL A 232 -16.99 36.92 -13.43
CA VAL A 232 -17.23 37.33 -12.02
C VAL A 232 -18.38 36.54 -11.40
N VAL A 233 -19.48 36.34 -12.13
CA VAL A 233 -20.64 35.59 -11.65
C VAL A 233 -20.32 34.10 -11.53
N LEU A 234 -19.70 33.53 -12.56
CA LEU A 234 -19.43 32.07 -12.61
C LEU A 234 -18.29 31.64 -11.67
N CYS A 235 -17.26 32.47 -11.48
CA CYS A 235 -16.15 32.19 -10.57
C CYS A 235 -16.37 32.67 -9.13
N GLY A 236 -17.44 33.46 -8.89
CA GLY A 236 -17.75 34.01 -7.57
C GLY A 236 -18.28 32.94 -6.61
N ASN A 237 -17.81 32.99 -5.36
CA ASN A 237 -18.25 32.06 -4.29
C ASN A 237 -19.57 32.47 -3.61
N LYS A 238 -20.22 33.53 -4.05
CA LYS A 238 -21.48 34.05 -3.49
C LYS A 238 -22.53 34.10 -4.60
N ASP A 239 -23.76 33.77 -4.24
CA ASP A 239 -24.89 33.96 -5.14
C ASP A 239 -24.92 35.40 -5.65
N ALA A 240 -24.89 35.59 -6.98
CA ALA A 240 -24.96 36.89 -7.58
C ALA A 240 -26.32 37.49 -7.29
N GLN A 241 -26.37 38.59 -6.55
CA GLN A 241 -27.58 39.37 -6.42
C GLN A 241 -27.68 40.31 -7.65
N PRO A 242 -28.71 40.14 -8.51
CA PRO A 242 -28.87 41.00 -9.66
C PRO A 242 -29.22 42.42 -9.17
N VAL A 243 -28.26 43.32 -9.35
CA VAL A 243 -28.55 44.76 -9.15
C VAL A 243 -29.11 45.27 -10.46
N VAL A 244 -30.44 45.40 -10.50
CA VAL A 244 -31.12 46.03 -11.63
C VAL A 244 -30.89 47.56 -11.49
N ASN A 245 -29.99 48.09 -12.27
CA ASN A 245 -29.83 49.52 -12.37
C ASN A 245 -30.97 50.09 -13.26
N SER A 246 -32.03 50.53 -12.61
CA SER A 246 -33.19 51.19 -13.26
C SER A 246 -32.88 52.67 -13.54
N GLY A 247 -31.63 53.06 -13.68
CA GLY A 247 -31.15 54.38 -14.02
C GLY A 247 -31.68 54.83 -15.37
N SER A 248 -32.53 55.81 -15.33
CA SER A 248 -33.14 56.63 -16.36
C SER A 248 -32.50 56.59 -17.74
N LEU A 249 -33.33 56.14 -18.68
CA LEU A 249 -33.24 56.51 -20.09
C LEU A 249 -33.38 58.02 -20.21
N TYR A 250 -32.27 58.72 -20.35
CA TYR A 250 -32.17 60.04 -20.99
C TYR A 250 -30.96 60.06 -21.88
#